data_ea3182c06695680b9c4d74f209cf7511
#
_entry.id   ea3182c06695680b9c4d74f209cf7511
#
_cell.length_a   1.000
_cell.length_b   1.000
_cell.length_c   1.000
_cell.angle_alpha   90.00
_cell.angle_beta   90.00
_cell.angle_gamma   90.00
#
_symmetry.space_group_name_H-M   'P 1'
#
loop_
_entity.id
_entity.type
_entity.pdbx_description
1 polymer ?
#
loop_
_entity_poly.entity_id
_entity_poly.type
_entity_poly.pdbx_seq_one_letter_code
_entity_poly.pdbx_strand_id
1 'polypeptide(L)'
;GLAEIVREDDDWISGKTRELYSQLVTTPNGMRGLCFNISEFQKQPLAMKRRLIREALYQLKGNLRAITALHVRQVLDLFVHAIVGSRLKLHGDVGVSCDYGTVNFSLSEESEDNLVFPPGMKKKTIRLKVPGVTSLAEGRVQLHARLIEPPVVFPESVDEKQAYLDFEKTGEFIGARFFQPGDLFVPLGMRGHKKLKSYFIDRKIPREKRPFIPILTNAEDDIIWIYGERISDRFRISEKTQKVLFIEGKDP
;
A
#
# COMPACT_ATOMS: atom_id res chain seq x y z
N GLY A 1 39.74 25.63 -24.79
CA GLY A 1 39.62 24.55 -25.77
C GLY A 1 38.27 23.82 -25.66
N LEU A 2 37.98 22.82 -26.53
CA LEU A 2 36.68 22.10 -26.52
C LEU A 2 36.32 21.54 -25.14
N ALA A 3 37.29 21.00 -24.38
CA ALA A 3 37.06 20.48 -23.02
C ALA A 3 36.64 21.55 -22.01
N GLU A 4 37.04 22.77 -22.22
CA GLU A 4 36.70 23.92 -21.38
C GLU A 4 35.23 24.35 -21.64
N ILE A 5 34.86 24.45 -22.90
CA ILE A 5 33.47 24.73 -23.33
C ILE A 5 32.51 23.67 -22.78
N VAL A 6 32.86 22.38 -22.89
CA VAL A 6 32.05 21.28 -22.36
C VAL A 6 31.90 21.36 -20.83
N ARG A 7 32.92 21.81 -20.10
CA ARG A 7 32.83 22.02 -18.66
C ARG A 7 31.87 23.18 -18.30
N GLU A 8 32.03 24.29 -19.01
CA GLU A 8 31.16 25.46 -18.80
C GLU A 8 29.66 25.11 -19.04
N ASP A 9 29.41 24.38 -20.13
CA ASP A 9 28.06 23.86 -20.45
C ASP A 9 27.55 22.92 -19.36
N ASP A 10 28.40 22.00 -18.87
CA ASP A 10 28.02 21.06 -17.82
C ASP A 10 27.76 21.75 -16.48
N ASP A 11 28.57 22.74 -16.13
CA ASP A 11 28.43 23.54 -14.91
C ASP A 11 27.13 24.36 -14.95
N TRP A 12 26.81 24.97 -16.10
CA TRP A 12 25.55 25.70 -16.28
C TRP A 12 24.34 24.78 -16.15
N ILE A 13 24.36 23.64 -16.86
CA ILE A 13 23.25 22.66 -16.81
C ILE A 13 23.12 22.09 -15.39
N SER A 14 24.22 21.83 -14.69
CA SER A 14 24.22 21.34 -13.30
C SER A 14 23.65 22.37 -12.32
N GLY A 15 23.97 23.65 -12.51
CA GLY A 15 23.37 24.76 -11.77
C GLY A 15 21.85 24.82 -11.96
N LYS A 16 21.42 24.75 -13.22
CA LYS A 16 19.99 24.76 -13.57
C LYS A 16 19.24 23.54 -13.08
N THR A 17 19.91 22.38 -13.07
CA THR A 17 19.35 21.14 -12.50
C THR A 17 19.08 21.28 -11.01
N ARG A 18 20.02 21.86 -10.24
CA ARG A 18 19.86 22.06 -8.79
C ARG A 18 18.72 23.03 -8.45
N GLU A 19 18.61 24.12 -9.22
CA GLU A 19 17.52 25.07 -9.10
C GLU A 19 16.15 24.37 -9.31
N LEU A 20 15.98 23.67 -10.41
CA LEU A 20 14.76 22.91 -10.72
C LEU A 20 14.49 21.79 -9.72
N TYR A 21 15.52 21.10 -9.26
CA TYR A 21 15.40 20.07 -8.25
C TYR A 21 14.78 20.60 -6.96
N SER A 22 15.25 21.76 -6.47
CA SER A 22 14.70 22.39 -5.27
C SER A 22 13.24 22.83 -5.41
N GLN A 23 12.78 23.10 -6.63
CA GLN A 23 11.40 23.50 -6.91
C GLN A 23 10.47 22.29 -7.09
N LEU A 24 10.97 21.18 -7.66
CA LEU A 24 10.16 20.05 -8.08
C LEU A 24 10.12 18.91 -7.07
N VAL A 25 11.08 18.87 -6.13
CA VAL A 25 11.21 17.80 -5.16
C VAL A 25 10.65 18.22 -3.81
N THR A 26 9.86 17.35 -3.25
CA THR A 26 9.39 17.46 -1.87
C THR A 26 9.89 16.30 -1.04
N THR A 27 10.18 16.55 0.23
CA THR A 27 10.51 15.49 1.19
C THR A 27 9.28 15.22 2.03
N PRO A 28 8.64 14.05 1.91
CA PRO A 28 7.47 13.75 2.72
C PRO A 28 7.83 13.72 4.21
N ASN A 29 7.02 14.36 5.05
CA ASN A 29 7.24 14.41 6.49
C ASN A 29 7.37 13.00 7.08
N GLY A 30 8.50 12.73 7.76
CA GLY A 30 8.74 11.47 8.46
C GLY A 30 9.26 10.31 7.59
N MET A 31 9.60 10.55 6.32
CA MET A 31 10.22 9.55 5.45
C MET A 31 11.61 9.99 5.00
N ARG A 32 12.57 9.06 4.99
CA ARG A 32 13.85 9.24 4.27
C ARG A 32 13.60 8.99 2.79
N GLY A 33 13.03 9.97 2.08
CA GLY A 33 12.67 9.82 0.68
C GLY A 33 12.43 11.15 -0.01
N LEU A 34 12.34 11.09 -1.32
CA LEU A 34 12.13 12.23 -2.22
C LEU A 34 10.90 11.95 -3.08
N CYS A 35 10.11 12.96 -3.35
CA CYS A 35 8.87 12.87 -4.11
C CYS A 35 8.86 13.91 -5.23
N PHE A 36 8.56 13.48 -6.45
CA PHE A 36 8.32 14.34 -7.61
C PHE A 36 6.86 14.32 -8.00
N ASN A 37 6.29 15.47 -8.30
CA ASN A 37 5.01 15.56 -9.01
C ASN A 37 5.21 15.19 -10.48
N ILE A 38 4.41 14.23 -10.99
CA ILE A 38 4.56 13.70 -12.36
C ILE A 38 4.30 14.77 -13.40
N SER A 39 3.25 15.59 -13.24
CA SER A 39 2.88 16.59 -14.23
C SER A 39 3.94 17.67 -14.38
N GLU A 40 4.53 18.13 -13.28
CA GLU A 40 5.60 19.14 -13.30
C GLU A 40 6.91 18.58 -13.84
N PHE A 41 7.22 17.33 -13.49
CA PHE A 41 8.39 16.64 -14.04
C PHE A 41 8.26 16.44 -15.57
N GLN A 42 7.07 16.06 -16.05
CA GLN A 42 6.82 15.82 -17.46
C GLN A 42 6.99 17.05 -18.35
N LYS A 43 6.81 18.25 -17.82
CA LYS A 43 7.04 19.53 -18.55
C LYS A 43 8.52 19.77 -18.88
N GLN A 44 9.43 19.10 -18.21
CA GLN A 44 10.86 19.34 -18.39
C GLN A 44 11.42 18.69 -19.67
N PRO A 45 12.44 19.27 -20.31
CA PRO A 45 13.15 18.66 -21.44
C PRO A 45 13.78 17.32 -21.05
N LEU A 46 13.92 16.37 -21.98
CA LEU A 46 14.43 15.03 -21.72
C LEU A 46 15.83 15.03 -21.06
N ALA A 47 16.71 15.93 -21.51
CA ALA A 47 18.04 16.08 -20.91
C ALA A 47 17.94 16.45 -19.42
N MET A 48 17.04 17.37 -19.09
CA MET A 48 16.81 17.82 -17.72
C MET A 48 16.17 16.73 -16.87
N LYS A 49 15.19 15.99 -17.39
CA LYS A 49 14.58 14.83 -16.72
C LYS A 49 15.63 13.80 -16.29
N ARG A 50 16.58 13.48 -17.18
CA ARG A 50 17.68 12.56 -16.88
C ARG A 50 18.58 13.07 -15.76
N ARG A 51 18.88 14.36 -15.76
CA ARG A 51 19.71 14.99 -14.71
C ARG A 51 18.98 15.06 -13.37
N LEU A 52 17.69 15.41 -13.36
CA LEU A 52 16.86 15.43 -12.15
C LEU A 52 16.79 14.06 -11.49
N ILE A 53 16.62 12.98 -12.27
CA ILE A 53 16.66 11.62 -11.75
C ILE A 53 18.04 11.31 -11.15
N ARG A 54 19.13 11.66 -11.83
CA ARG A 54 20.48 11.42 -11.31
C ARG A 54 20.75 12.21 -10.05
N GLU A 55 20.27 13.45 -9.98
CA GLU A 55 20.36 14.30 -8.78
C GLU A 55 19.59 13.68 -7.61
N ALA A 56 18.35 13.22 -7.82
CA ALA A 56 17.57 12.53 -6.80
C ALA A 56 18.28 11.28 -6.27
N LEU A 57 18.84 10.47 -7.17
CA LEU A 57 19.60 9.27 -6.78
C LEU A 57 20.89 9.62 -6.02
N TYR A 58 21.55 10.72 -6.39
CA TYR A 58 22.72 11.22 -5.69
C TYR A 58 22.38 11.72 -4.29
N GLN A 59 21.32 12.51 -4.13
CA GLN A 59 20.88 13.03 -2.84
C GLN A 59 20.46 11.92 -1.87
N LEU A 60 19.86 10.85 -2.39
CA LEU A 60 19.48 9.70 -1.56
C LEU A 60 20.66 8.81 -1.18
N LYS A 61 21.55 8.52 -2.13
CA LYS A 61 22.59 7.49 -1.98
C LYS A 61 23.96 8.07 -1.57
N GLY A 62 24.16 9.37 -1.76
CA GLY A 62 25.46 10.04 -1.58
C GLY A 62 26.45 9.81 -2.73
N ASN A 63 26.14 8.93 -3.66
CA ASN A 63 26.98 8.66 -4.85
C ASN A 63 26.16 8.02 -5.97
N LEU A 64 26.72 8.03 -7.19
CA LEU A 64 26.11 7.39 -8.37
C LEU A 64 26.82 6.08 -8.78
N ARG A 65 27.59 5.46 -7.90
CA ARG A 65 28.25 4.19 -8.21
C ARG A 65 27.18 3.13 -8.50
N ALA A 66 27.41 2.34 -9.56
CA ALA A 66 26.51 1.32 -10.08
C ALA A 66 25.14 1.82 -10.61
N ILE A 67 24.93 3.15 -10.70
CA ILE A 67 23.79 3.72 -11.41
C ILE A 67 24.14 3.87 -12.88
N THR A 68 23.50 3.06 -13.73
CA THR A 68 23.73 3.04 -15.16
C THR A 68 22.69 3.87 -15.93
N ALA A 69 22.95 4.13 -17.21
CA ALA A 69 21.97 4.77 -18.09
C ALA A 69 20.67 3.97 -18.21
N LEU A 70 20.74 2.63 -18.08
CA LEU A 70 19.57 1.76 -18.06
C LEU A 70 18.68 2.06 -16.84
N HIS A 71 19.26 2.22 -15.66
CA HIS A 71 18.52 2.57 -14.45
C HIS A 71 17.78 3.91 -14.60
N VAL A 72 18.45 4.92 -15.16
CA VAL A 72 17.83 6.23 -15.44
C VAL A 72 16.68 6.10 -16.44
N ARG A 73 16.82 5.26 -17.47
CA ARG A 73 15.75 4.97 -18.44
C ARG A 73 14.56 4.29 -17.79
N GLN A 74 14.79 3.26 -16.99
CA GLN A 74 13.72 2.56 -16.25
C GLN A 74 12.93 3.50 -15.33
N VAL A 75 13.60 4.43 -14.66
CA VAL A 75 12.93 5.45 -13.84
C VAL A 75 12.15 6.43 -14.72
N LEU A 76 12.68 6.84 -15.87
CA LEU A 76 11.93 7.67 -16.83
C LEU A 76 10.65 6.99 -17.29
N ASP A 77 10.68 5.69 -17.54
CA ASP A 77 9.53 4.89 -17.96
C ASP A 77 8.42 4.90 -16.89
N LEU A 78 8.78 4.92 -15.59
CA LEU A 78 7.79 5.11 -14.52
C LEU A 78 7.07 6.45 -14.61
N PHE A 79 7.78 7.54 -14.94
CA PHE A 79 7.15 8.85 -15.13
C PHE A 79 6.29 8.92 -16.39
N VAL A 80 6.69 8.22 -17.47
CA VAL A 80 5.97 8.22 -18.75
C VAL A 80 4.69 7.43 -18.66
N HIS A 81 4.75 6.23 -18.14
CA HIS A 81 3.58 5.35 -18.06
C HIS A 81 2.69 5.67 -16.86
N ALA A 82 3.25 6.23 -15.80
CA ALA A 82 2.55 6.69 -14.60
C ALA A 82 1.54 5.68 -14.03
N ILE A 83 1.86 4.37 -14.16
CA ILE A 83 1.01 3.29 -13.67
C ILE A 83 1.13 3.26 -12.15
N VAL A 84 0.06 3.60 -11.47
CA VAL A 84 -0.02 3.59 -10.00
C VAL A 84 0.30 2.20 -9.46
N GLY A 85 1.19 2.14 -8.46
CA GLY A 85 1.66 0.90 -7.85
C GLY A 85 2.90 0.31 -8.51
N SER A 86 3.36 0.83 -9.68
CA SER A 86 4.61 0.40 -10.28
C SER A 86 5.79 0.67 -9.37
N ARG A 87 6.72 -0.29 -9.31
CA ARG A 87 7.91 -0.21 -8.45
C ARG A 87 9.13 -0.69 -9.19
N LEU A 88 10.25 -0.06 -8.89
CA LEU A 88 11.56 -0.39 -9.41
C LEU A 88 12.55 -0.44 -8.24
N LYS A 89 13.29 -1.52 -8.12
CA LYS A 89 14.43 -1.61 -7.20
C LYS A 89 15.72 -1.39 -8.00
N LEU A 90 16.47 -0.37 -7.62
CA LEU A 90 17.76 -0.05 -8.20
C LEU A 90 18.89 -0.58 -7.31
N HIS A 91 20.09 -0.64 -7.86
CA HIS A 91 21.28 -1.05 -7.13
C HIS A 91 21.59 -0.08 -5.96
N GLY A 92 21.94 -0.62 -4.78
CA GLY A 92 22.22 0.17 -3.56
C GLY A 92 20.97 0.55 -2.80
N ASP A 93 20.01 -0.37 -2.79
CA ASP A 93 18.78 -0.30 -2.00
C ASP A 93 17.89 0.92 -2.24
N VAL A 94 17.99 1.51 -3.43
CA VAL A 94 17.09 2.56 -3.84
C VAL A 94 15.82 1.95 -4.44
N GLY A 95 14.70 2.23 -3.80
CA GLY A 95 13.36 1.95 -4.31
C GLY A 95 12.78 3.17 -5.01
N VAL A 96 12.18 2.97 -6.18
CA VAL A 96 11.40 4.00 -6.87
C VAL A 96 10.00 3.46 -7.09
N SER A 97 8.98 4.22 -6.73
CA SER A 97 7.58 3.82 -6.87
C SER A 97 6.74 4.93 -7.48
N CYS A 98 5.78 4.56 -8.31
CA CYS A 98 4.77 5.47 -8.84
C CYS A 98 3.50 5.38 -7.99
N ASP A 99 3.02 6.53 -7.54
CA ASP A 99 1.76 6.67 -6.79
C ASP A 99 0.85 7.67 -7.50
N TYR A 100 -0.31 7.98 -6.94
CA TYR A 100 -1.27 8.92 -7.53
C TYR A 100 -0.63 10.29 -7.78
N GLY A 101 -0.27 10.56 -9.04
CA GLY A 101 0.33 11.83 -9.47
C GLY A 101 1.77 12.09 -9.04
N THR A 102 2.43 11.11 -8.39
CA THR A 102 3.79 11.27 -7.87
C THR A 102 4.69 10.06 -8.15
N VAL A 103 5.99 10.31 -8.25
CA VAL A 103 7.03 9.28 -8.21
C VAL A 103 7.89 9.50 -6.98
N ASN A 104 7.98 8.47 -6.16
CA ASN A 104 8.67 8.48 -4.89
C ASN A 104 9.97 7.70 -4.97
N PHE A 105 11.04 8.26 -4.43
CA PHE A 105 12.34 7.64 -4.29
C PHE A 105 12.65 7.45 -2.82
N SER A 106 13.13 6.28 -2.42
CA SER A 106 13.47 5.97 -1.03
C SER A 106 14.68 5.07 -0.95
N LEU A 107 15.45 5.16 0.13
CA LEU A 107 16.41 4.10 0.47
C LEU A 107 15.61 2.95 1.10
N SER A 108 15.74 1.76 0.53
CA SER A 108 15.29 0.53 1.20
C SER A 108 16.31 0.22 2.28
N GLU A 109 16.05 0.58 3.52
CA GLU A 109 16.64 -0.22 4.60
C GLU A 109 16.06 -1.62 4.43
N GLU A 110 16.92 -2.65 4.43
CA GLU A 110 16.52 -4.05 4.30
C GLU A 110 15.52 -4.43 5.41
N SER A 111 14.28 -4.15 5.16
CA SER A 111 13.17 -4.89 5.73
C SER A 111 12.16 -5.06 4.62
N GLU A 112 11.96 -6.31 4.22
CA GLU A 112 10.90 -6.72 3.30
C GLU A 112 9.50 -6.30 3.76
N ASP A 113 9.39 -5.62 4.91
CA ASP A 113 8.17 -5.26 5.61
C ASP A 113 7.71 -3.80 5.46
N ASN A 114 8.46 -2.94 4.75
CA ASN A 114 8.01 -1.56 4.52
C ASN A 114 6.94 -1.49 3.42
N LEU A 115 5.73 -1.89 3.78
CA LEU A 115 4.51 -1.47 3.11
C LEU A 115 4.34 0.03 3.42
N VAL A 116 4.41 0.87 2.38
CA VAL A 116 4.15 2.30 2.51
C VAL A 116 2.66 2.48 2.73
N PHE A 117 2.28 2.73 3.97
CA PHE A 117 0.92 3.13 4.31
C PHE A 117 0.78 4.63 4.05
N PRO A 118 -0.36 5.10 3.53
CA PRO A 118 -0.66 6.52 3.47
C PRO A 118 -0.49 7.18 4.84
N PRO A 119 -0.05 8.45 4.90
CA PRO A 119 0.05 9.19 6.15
C PRO A 119 -1.29 9.13 6.90
N GLY A 120 -1.27 8.72 8.16
CA GLY A 120 -2.46 8.57 9.00
C GLY A 120 -3.11 7.17 9.04
N MET A 121 -2.76 6.25 8.15
CA MET A 121 -3.32 4.88 8.15
C MET A 121 -2.61 3.91 9.11
N LYS A 122 -1.40 4.22 9.58
CA LYS A 122 -0.70 3.37 10.55
C LYS A 122 -1.40 3.44 11.91
N LYS A 123 -1.94 2.31 12.38
CA LYS A 123 -2.45 2.06 13.75
C LYS A 123 -3.82 2.59 14.15
N LYS A 124 -4.64 3.17 13.28
CA LYS A 124 -5.98 3.58 13.69
C LYS A 124 -6.97 2.43 13.45
N THR A 125 -7.38 1.77 14.53
CA THR A 125 -8.53 0.85 14.49
C THR A 125 -9.81 1.68 14.59
N ILE A 126 -10.69 1.52 13.63
CA ILE A 126 -12.01 2.17 13.60
C ILE A 126 -13.02 1.15 14.11
N ARG A 127 -13.76 1.48 15.16
CA ARG A 127 -14.82 0.61 15.67
C ARG A 127 -15.98 0.56 14.67
N LEU A 128 -16.40 -0.63 14.28
CA LEU A 128 -17.62 -0.84 13.50
C LEU A 128 -18.85 -0.53 14.34
N LYS A 129 -19.82 0.12 13.69
CA LYS A 129 -21.16 0.26 14.24
C LYS A 129 -21.94 -1.01 13.94
N VAL A 130 -22.41 -1.69 14.99
CA VAL A 130 -23.24 -2.91 14.87
C VAL A 130 -24.47 -2.75 15.75
N PRO A 131 -25.68 -2.62 15.18
CA PRO A 131 -25.96 -2.46 13.74
C PRO A 131 -25.58 -1.06 13.21
N GLY A 132 -25.21 -0.97 11.94
CA GLY A 132 -24.95 0.32 11.32
C GLY A 132 -23.98 0.29 10.15
N VAL A 133 -23.59 1.48 9.70
CA VAL A 133 -22.67 1.69 8.59
C VAL A 133 -21.40 2.37 9.11
N THR A 134 -20.26 1.86 8.67
CA THR A 134 -18.94 2.42 8.99
C THR A 134 -18.17 2.66 7.70
N SER A 135 -17.73 3.90 7.50
CA SER A 135 -16.90 4.26 6.35
C SER A 135 -15.42 4.11 6.68
N LEU A 136 -14.68 3.45 5.81
CA LEU A 136 -13.23 3.25 5.89
C LEU A 136 -12.54 3.95 4.72
N ALA A 137 -11.25 4.23 4.88
CA ALA A 137 -10.41 4.78 3.81
C ALA A 137 -11.03 6.03 3.15
N GLU A 138 -11.42 7.01 3.96
CA GLU A 138 -12.02 8.27 3.49
C GLU A 138 -13.28 8.06 2.62
N GLY A 139 -14.05 7.02 2.91
CA GLY A 139 -15.30 6.71 2.22
C GLY A 139 -15.17 5.74 1.05
N ARG A 140 -13.96 5.26 0.72
CA ARG A 140 -13.73 4.31 -0.39
C ARG A 140 -14.32 2.92 -0.13
N VAL A 141 -14.56 2.54 1.12
CA VAL A 141 -15.23 1.30 1.50
C VAL A 141 -16.25 1.62 2.58
N GLN A 142 -17.48 1.19 2.39
CA GLN A 142 -18.53 1.25 3.40
C GLN A 142 -18.87 -0.16 3.86
N LEU A 143 -18.77 -0.40 5.16
CA LEU A 143 -19.14 -1.66 5.79
C LEU A 143 -20.49 -1.52 6.49
N HIS A 144 -21.46 -2.29 6.03
CA HIS A 144 -22.79 -2.41 6.63
C HIS A 144 -22.79 -3.64 7.52
N ALA A 145 -22.95 -3.47 8.82
CA ALA A 145 -22.96 -4.56 9.78
C ALA A 145 -24.34 -4.67 10.46
N ARG A 146 -24.83 -5.88 10.62
CA ARG A 146 -26.07 -6.19 11.33
C ARG A 146 -26.01 -7.56 11.96
N LEU A 147 -26.83 -7.76 12.98
CA LEU A 147 -27.04 -9.05 13.60
C LEU A 147 -28.27 -9.70 12.96
N ILE A 148 -28.15 -10.97 12.61
CA ILE A 148 -29.23 -11.77 12.05
C ILE A 148 -29.30 -13.12 12.76
N GLU A 149 -30.45 -13.75 12.73
CA GLU A 149 -30.57 -15.15 13.13
C GLU A 149 -29.95 -16.06 12.07
N PRO A 150 -29.41 -17.20 12.44
CA PRO A 150 -28.83 -18.15 11.51
C PRO A 150 -29.84 -18.48 10.41
N PRO A 151 -29.44 -18.40 9.13
CA PRO A 151 -30.29 -18.84 8.04
C PRO A 151 -30.50 -20.36 8.14
N VAL A 152 -31.70 -20.83 7.81
CA VAL A 152 -32.04 -22.26 7.76
C VAL A 152 -31.15 -23.02 6.77
N VAL A 153 -30.72 -22.31 5.71
CA VAL A 153 -29.77 -22.81 4.71
C VAL A 153 -28.74 -21.72 4.46
N PHE A 154 -27.47 -22.02 4.70
CA PHE A 154 -26.37 -21.10 4.37
C PHE A 154 -26.25 -21.00 2.85
N PRO A 155 -25.96 -19.82 2.29
CA PRO A 155 -25.75 -19.69 0.86
C PRO A 155 -24.56 -20.54 0.41
N GLU A 156 -24.72 -21.33 -0.66
CA GLU A 156 -23.67 -22.16 -1.23
C GLU A 156 -22.45 -21.35 -1.69
N SER A 157 -22.68 -20.10 -2.09
CA SER A 157 -21.64 -19.13 -2.41
C SER A 157 -21.88 -17.82 -1.68
N VAL A 158 -20.90 -17.39 -0.91
CA VAL A 158 -20.89 -16.07 -0.27
C VAL A 158 -20.06 -15.14 -1.14
N ASP A 159 -20.60 -13.95 -1.44
CA ASP A 159 -19.84 -12.90 -2.13
C ASP A 159 -18.57 -12.58 -1.30
N GLU A 160 -17.43 -12.40 -1.97
CA GLU A 160 -16.17 -12.06 -1.30
C GLU A 160 -16.27 -10.75 -0.50
N LYS A 161 -17.24 -9.89 -0.79
CA LYS A 161 -17.57 -8.66 -0.04
C LYS A 161 -18.57 -8.87 1.09
N GLN A 162 -18.93 -10.10 1.39
CA GLN A 162 -19.84 -10.45 2.47
C GLN A 162 -19.19 -11.43 3.43
N ALA A 163 -19.47 -11.27 4.73
CA ALA A 163 -19.00 -12.16 5.77
C ALA A 163 -20.14 -12.51 6.72
N TYR A 164 -20.25 -13.80 7.02
CA TYR A 164 -21.15 -14.35 8.05
C TYR A 164 -20.27 -14.93 9.16
N LEU A 165 -20.37 -14.39 10.33
CA LEU A 165 -19.50 -14.70 11.47
C LEU A 165 -20.35 -15.06 12.70
N ASP A 166 -19.83 -15.95 13.52
CA ASP A 166 -20.42 -16.31 14.81
C ASP A 166 -20.21 -15.13 15.78
N PHE A 167 -21.31 -14.47 16.15
CA PHE A 167 -21.24 -13.25 16.97
C PHE A 167 -20.74 -13.52 18.39
N GLU A 168 -21.07 -14.66 18.97
CA GLU A 168 -20.58 -15.04 20.28
C GLU A 168 -19.06 -15.20 20.31
N LYS A 169 -18.49 -15.69 19.20
CA LYS A 169 -17.03 -15.83 19.08
C LYS A 169 -16.32 -14.53 18.75
N THR A 170 -16.95 -13.64 17.95
CA THR A 170 -16.34 -12.35 17.61
C THR A 170 -16.38 -11.38 18.77
N GLY A 171 -17.38 -11.50 19.66
CA GLY A 171 -17.67 -10.52 20.71
C GLY A 171 -18.30 -9.24 20.16
N GLU A 172 -18.60 -8.31 21.06
CA GLU A 172 -19.33 -7.06 20.76
C GLU A 172 -18.43 -5.99 20.11
N PHE A 173 -17.14 -6.08 20.31
CA PHE A 173 -16.20 -5.12 19.72
C PHE A 173 -15.68 -5.65 18.42
N ILE A 174 -16.03 -4.98 17.33
CA ILE A 174 -15.47 -5.22 16.02
C ILE A 174 -14.69 -3.99 15.59
N GLY A 175 -13.39 -4.19 15.34
CA GLY A 175 -12.50 -3.17 14.83
C GLY A 175 -12.23 -3.37 13.33
N ALA A 176 -12.00 -2.30 12.62
CA ALA A 176 -11.47 -2.32 11.26
C ALA A 176 -10.16 -1.54 11.21
N ARG A 177 -9.15 -2.15 10.71
CA ARG A 177 -7.82 -1.59 10.48
C ARG A 177 -7.24 -2.06 9.17
N PHE A 178 -6.07 -1.62 8.83
CA PHE A 178 -5.33 -2.13 7.67
C PHE A 178 -4.27 -3.14 8.09
N PHE A 179 -3.74 -3.86 7.10
CA PHE A 179 -2.69 -4.86 7.28
C PHE A 179 -1.51 -4.31 8.08
N GLN A 180 -1.00 -5.14 9.00
CA GLN A 180 0.21 -4.87 9.77
C GLN A 180 1.24 -5.99 9.59
N PRO A 181 2.55 -5.68 9.59
CA PRO A 181 3.58 -6.70 9.62
C PRO A 181 3.42 -7.59 10.85
N GLY A 182 3.51 -8.91 10.65
CA GLY A 182 3.32 -9.87 11.72
C GLY A 182 1.89 -10.41 11.86
N ASP A 183 0.90 -9.85 11.17
CA ASP A 183 -0.48 -10.35 11.18
C ASP A 183 -0.56 -11.84 10.89
N LEU A 184 -1.30 -12.54 11.75
CA LEU A 184 -1.55 -13.99 11.67
C LEU A 184 -3.06 -14.21 11.73
N PHE A 185 -3.55 -15.20 10.99
CA PHE A 185 -4.93 -15.67 11.11
C PHE A 185 -5.02 -17.14 10.70
N VAL A 186 -6.15 -17.76 10.94
CA VAL A 186 -6.45 -19.12 10.51
C VAL A 186 -7.44 -19.02 9.35
N PRO A 187 -7.02 -19.18 8.08
CA PRO A 187 -7.94 -19.11 6.94
C PRO A 187 -9.05 -20.18 7.06
N LEU A 188 -10.27 -19.82 6.64
CA LEU A 188 -11.40 -20.76 6.63
C LEU A 188 -11.03 -22.10 5.97
N GLY A 189 -11.29 -23.20 6.67
CA GLY A 189 -10.95 -24.55 6.24
C GLY A 189 -9.52 -25.01 6.54
N MET A 190 -8.70 -24.18 7.20
CA MET A 190 -7.34 -24.56 7.61
C MET A 190 -7.26 -24.77 9.14
N ARG A 191 -6.35 -25.64 9.59
CA ARG A 191 -6.14 -25.94 11.01
C ARG A 191 -5.03 -25.11 11.66
N GLY A 192 -4.23 -24.39 10.90
CA GLY A 192 -3.04 -23.69 11.39
C GLY A 192 -3.04 -22.19 11.08
N HIS A 193 -2.28 -21.45 11.87
CA HIS A 193 -2.06 -20.04 11.62
C HIS A 193 -1.23 -19.85 10.34
N LYS A 194 -1.59 -18.84 9.58
CA LYS A 194 -0.88 -18.40 8.39
C LYS A 194 -0.54 -16.92 8.52
N LYS A 195 0.70 -16.56 8.17
CA LYS A 195 1.07 -15.15 8.06
C LYS A 195 0.23 -14.49 6.97
N LEU A 196 -0.40 -13.36 7.27
CA LEU A 196 -1.25 -12.65 6.32
C LEU A 196 -0.46 -12.22 5.07
N LYS A 197 0.82 -11.86 5.23
CA LYS A 197 1.74 -11.62 4.09
C LYS A 197 1.81 -12.83 3.15
N SER A 198 2.00 -14.03 3.68
CA SER A 198 2.07 -15.27 2.89
C SER A 198 0.73 -15.59 2.22
N TYR A 199 -0.38 -15.36 2.93
CA TYR A 199 -1.72 -15.51 2.37
C TYR A 199 -1.93 -14.62 1.15
N PHE A 200 -1.57 -13.34 1.24
CA PHE A 200 -1.67 -12.41 0.11
C PHE A 200 -0.81 -12.80 -1.10
N ILE A 201 0.38 -13.39 -0.84
CA ILE A 201 1.26 -13.90 -1.92
C ILE A 201 0.58 -15.07 -2.63
N ASP A 202 0.08 -16.05 -1.88
CA ASP A 202 -0.57 -17.25 -2.44
C ASP A 202 -1.86 -16.90 -3.22
N ARG A 203 -2.59 -15.88 -2.77
CA ARG A 203 -3.76 -15.32 -3.46
C ARG A 203 -3.39 -14.41 -4.63
N LYS A 204 -2.09 -14.23 -4.90
CA LYS A 204 -1.57 -13.35 -5.96
C LYS A 204 -2.07 -11.90 -5.85
N ILE A 205 -2.37 -11.44 -4.62
CA ILE A 205 -2.79 -10.06 -4.39
C ILE A 205 -1.58 -9.15 -4.61
N PRO A 206 -1.68 -8.17 -5.51
CA PRO A 206 -0.61 -7.24 -5.80
C PRO A 206 -0.14 -6.51 -4.53
N ARG A 207 1.17 -6.34 -4.39
CA ARG A 207 1.78 -5.77 -3.16
C ARG A 207 1.22 -4.38 -2.82
N GLU A 208 0.98 -3.58 -3.85
CA GLU A 208 0.46 -2.22 -3.77
C GLU A 208 -0.99 -2.15 -3.25
N LYS A 209 -1.78 -3.21 -3.43
CA LYS A 209 -3.17 -3.28 -2.93
C LYS A 209 -3.25 -3.69 -1.46
N ARG A 210 -2.28 -4.47 -0.96
CA ARG A 210 -2.32 -5.05 0.39
C ARG A 210 -2.49 -4.04 1.52
N PRO A 211 -1.83 -2.85 1.50
CA PRO A 211 -1.98 -1.84 2.54
C PRO A 211 -3.40 -1.26 2.64
N PHE A 212 -4.19 -1.38 1.58
CA PHE A 212 -5.53 -0.79 1.49
C PHE A 212 -6.65 -1.78 1.74
N ILE A 213 -6.33 -3.07 1.94
CA ILE A 213 -7.32 -4.09 2.24
C ILE A 213 -7.74 -3.95 3.71
N PRO A 214 -9.01 -3.68 4.00
CA PRO A 214 -9.51 -3.64 5.36
C PRO A 214 -9.39 -5.01 6.03
N ILE A 215 -8.88 -5.02 7.24
CA ILE A 215 -8.78 -6.18 8.12
C ILE A 215 -9.72 -5.95 9.30
N LEU A 216 -10.67 -6.83 9.49
CA LEU A 216 -11.58 -6.76 10.61
C LEU A 216 -11.06 -7.63 11.75
N THR A 217 -11.13 -7.09 12.95
CA THR A 217 -10.61 -7.75 14.17
C THR A 217 -11.61 -7.70 15.30
N ASN A 218 -11.46 -8.60 16.28
CA ASN A 218 -12.16 -8.55 17.55
C ASN A 218 -11.43 -7.65 18.58
N ALA A 219 -11.85 -7.68 19.83
CA ALA A 219 -11.24 -6.90 20.92
C ALA A 219 -9.78 -7.30 21.22
N GLU A 220 -9.42 -8.55 21.01
CA GLU A 220 -8.10 -9.13 21.20
C GLU A 220 -7.17 -8.92 20.00
N ASP A 221 -7.60 -8.14 19.00
CA ASP A 221 -6.91 -7.93 17.71
C ASP A 221 -6.77 -9.21 16.86
N ASP A 222 -7.51 -10.27 17.17
CA ASP A 222 -7.61 -11.46 16.32
C ASP A 222 -8.34 -11.12 15.02
N ILE A 223 -7.78 -11.49 13.88
CA ILE A 223 -8.39 -11.26 12.57
C ILE A 223 -9.62 -12.15 12.41
N ILE A 224 -10.78 -11.52 12.22
CA ILE A 224 -12.06 -12.21 11.98
C ILE A 224 -12.39 -12.32 10.50
N TRP A 225 -12.05 -11.29 9.70
CA TRP A 225 -12.29 -11.25 8.26
C TRP A 225 -11.31 -10.33 7.54
N ILE A 226 -10.91 -10.73 6.36
CA ILE A 226 -10.13 -9.92 5.41
C ILE A 226 -11.10 -9.51 4.31
N TYR A 227 -11.38 -8.22 4.17
CA TYR A 227 -12.32 -7.69 3.19
C TYR A 227 -11.98 -8.11 1.76
N GLY A 228 -12.96 -8.63 1.02
CA GLY A 228 -12.76 -9.17 -0.32
C GLY A 228 -12.06 -10.53 -0.36
N GLU A 229 -11.88 -11.17 0.81
CA GLU A 229 -11.16 -12.43 0.96
C GLU A 229 -11.90 -13.33 1.98
N ARG A 230 -11.18 -14.27 2.58
CA ARG A 230 -11.76 -15.26 3.49
C ARG A 230 -11.91 -14.76 4.92
N ILE A 231 -12.93 -15.26 5.60
CA ILE A 231 -13.06 -15.18 7.05
C ILE A 231 -12.03 -16.07 7.74
N SER A 232 -11.77 -15.81 9.01
CA SER A 232 -10.99 -16.70 9.86
C SER A 232 -11.84 -17.90 10.31
N ASP A 233 -11.28 -19.11 10.24
CA ASP A 233 -11.97 -20.36 10.62
C ASP A 233 -12.44 -20.38 12.08
N ARG A 234 -11.74 -19.64 12.96
CA ARG A 234 -12.10 -19.54 14.38
C ARG A 234 -13.48 -18.90 14.61
N PHE A 235 -13.89 -18.00 13.73
CA PHE A 235 -15.12 -17.23 13.83
C PHE A 235 -16.21 -17.70 12.87
N ARG A 236 -16.01 -18.84 12.24
CA ARG A 236 -17.01 -19.45 11.35
C ARG A 236 -18.29 -19.81 12.10
N ILE A 237 -19.39 -19.74 11.40
CA ILE A 237 -20.68 -20.21 11.85
C ILE A 237 -20.65 -21.74 12.01
N SER A 238 -21.41 -22.23 12.96
CA SER A 238 -21.62 -23.66 13.23
C SER A 238 -23.10 -23.91 13.57
N GLU A 239 -23.50 -25.15 13.67
CA GLU A 239 -24.86 -25.54 14.10
C GLU A 239 -25.24 -24.99 15.50
N LYS A 240 -24.24 -24.62 16.30
CA LYS A 240 -24.43 -24.08 17.65
C LYS A 240 -24.54 -22.54 17.67
N THR A 241 -24.31 -21.87 16.56
CA THR A 241 -24.35 -20.41 16.47
C THR A 241 -25.77 -19.93 16.63
N GLN A 242 -26.02 -19.09 17.64
CA GLN A 242 -27.34 -18.53 17.93
C GLN A 242 -27.56 -17.15 17.28
N LYS A 243 -26.48 -16.43 17.07
CA LYS A 243 -26.51 -15.09 16.46
C LYS A 243 -25.39 -14.90 15.46
N VAL A 244 -25.73 -14.38 14.30
CA VAL A 244 -24.77 -14.19 13.21
C VAL A 244 -24.49 -12.70 13.04
N LEU A 245 -23.22 -12.34 13.05
CA LEU A 245 -22.76 -11.04 12.60
C LEU A 245 -22.61 -11.10 11.07
N PHE A 246 -23.51 -10.40 10.38
CA PHE A 246 -23.44 -10.23 8.93
C PHE A 246 -22.81 -8.89 8.62
N ILE A 247 -21.79 -8.91 7.77
CA ILE A 247 -21.11 -7.69 7.29
C ILE A 247 -21.08 -7.73 5.77
N GLU A 248 -21.49 -6.65 5.15
CA GLU A 248 -21.47 -6.44 3.71
C GLU A 248 -20.67 -5.17 3.40
N GLY A 249 -19.72 -5.29 2.48
CA GLY A 249 -18.95 -4.15 1.99
C GLY A 249 -19.51 -3.62 0.67
N LYS A 250 -19.55 -2.31 0.54
CA LYS A 250 -19.89 -1.60 -0.70
C LYS A 250 -18.74 -0.68 -1.06
N ASP A 251 -18.25 -0.81 -2.27
CA ASP A 251 -17.36 0.16 -2.87
C ASP A 251 -18.26 1.26 -3.48
N PRO A 252 -17.96 2.54 -3.29
CA PRO A 252 -18.73 3.64 -3.84
C PRO A 252 -18.66 3.71 -5.36
#